data_d72c880b563dd4c5576d35f0bf19167c
#
_entry.id   d72c880b563dd4c5576d35f0bf19167c
#
_cell.length_a   1.000
_cell.length_b   1.000
_cell.length_c   1.000
_cell.angle_alpha   90.00
_cell.angle_beta   90.00
_cell.angle_gamma   90.00
#
_symmetry.space_group_name_H-M   'P 1'
#
loop_
_entity.id
_entity.type
_entity.pdbx_description
1 polymer ?
#
loop_
_entity_poly.entity_id
_entity_poly.type
_entity_poly.pdbx_seq_one_letter_code
_entity_poly.pdbx_strand_id
1 'polypeptide(L)'
;MSKTRVIYPGTFDPITNGHVDLVARASKMFDEVVVAIAIGHHKNPVFSLEERVELAKASLSHLTNVEFVGFDGLLVNFFREQR
;
A
#
# COMPACT_ATOMS: atom_id res chain seq x y z
N MET A 1 9.30 23.46 -4.89
CA MET A 1 8.87 22.33 -5.75
C MET A 1 7.87 21.47 -5.04
N SER A 2 6.85 21.04 -5.74
CA SER A 2 5.85 20.17 -5.15
C SER A 2 6.37 18.74 -5.10
N LYS A 3 5.99 18.03 -4.05
CA LYS A 3 6.33 16.61 -3.92
C LYS A 3 5.43 15.78 -4.80
N THR A 4 6.00 14.73 -5.37
CA THR A 4 5.21 13.74 -6.11
C THR A 4 4.83 12.62 -5.16
N ARG A 5 3.56 12.27 -5.19
CA ARG A 5 3.01 11.23 -4.33
C ARG A 5 2.18 10.29 -5.17
N VAL A 6 2.43 9.00 -5.04
CA VAL A 6 1.70 7.99 -5.78
C VAL A 6 1.06 7.01 -4.81
N ILE A 7 -0.10 6.52 -5.16
CA ILE A 7 -0.83 5.57 -4.33
C ILE A 7 -0.89 4.24 -5.06
N TYR A 8 -0.49 3.18 -4.37
CA TYR A 8 -0.52 1.83 -4.91
C TYR A 8 -1.53 1.00 -4.11
N PRO A 9 -2.74 0.85 -4.62
CA PRO A 9 -3.78 0.11 -3.91
C PRO A 9 -3.74 -1.38 -4.21
N GLY A 10 -4.18 -2.18 -3.26
CA GLY A 10 -4.28 -3.61 -3.44
C GLY A 10 -4.75 -4.30 -2.17
N THR A 11 -4.98 -5.59 -2.25
CA THR A 11 -5.36 -6.37 -1.08
C THR A 11 -4.13 -6.87 -0.31
N PHE A 12 -3.06 -7.18 -1.02
CA PHE A 12 -1.80 -7.65 -0.41
C PHE A 12 -2.02 -8.77 0.61
N ASP A 13 -2.63 -9.84 0.16
CA ASP A 13 -3.04 -10.94 1.03
C ASP A 13 -2.39 -12.26 0.60
N PRO A 14 -1.09 -12.43 0.87
CA PRO A 14 -0.13 -11.47 1.40
C PRO A 14 0.58 -10.65 0.30
N ILE A 15 1.45 -9.75 0.72
CA ILE A 15 2.34 -9.05 -0.21
C ILE A 15 3.29 -10.07 -0.86
N THR A 16 3.56 -9.87 -2.13
CA THR A 16 4.44 -10.76 -2.90
C THR A 16 5.71 -10.04 -3.33
N ASN A 17 6.67 -10.80 -3.84
CA ASN A 17 7.91 -10.21 -4.37
C ASN A 17 7.63 -9.25 -5.53
N GLY A 18 6.60 -9.53 -6.33
CA GLY A 18 6.19 -8.62 -7.39
C GLY A 18 5.72 -7.28 -6.84
N HIS A 19 4.95 -7.30 -5.76
CA HIS A 19 4.52 -6.08 -5.09
C HIS A 19 5.72 -5.30 -4.55
N VAL A 20 6.64 -6.00 -3.90
CA VAL A 20 7.84 -5.38 -3.33
C VAL A 20 8.67 -4.70 -4.43
N ASP A 21 8.84 -5.38 -5.55
CA ASP A 21 9.61 -4.84 -6.67
C ASP A 21 8.97 -3.57 -7.23
N LEU A 22 7.65 -3.58 -7.42
CA LEU A 22 6.94 -2.42 -7.93
C LEU A 22 7.04 -1.23 -6.99
N VAL A 23 6.86 -1.46 -5.69
CA VAL A 23 6.94 -0.38 -4.71
C VAL A 23 8.36 0.17 -4.64
N ALA A 24 9.36 -0.71 -4.68
CA ALA A 24 10.76 -0.28 -4.65
C ALA A 24 11.09 0.61 -5.85
N ARG A 25 10.61 0.24 -7.04
CA ARG A 25 10.81 1.06 -8.23
C ARG A 25 10.11 2.40 -8.11
N ALA A 26 8.87 2.40 -7.63
CA ALA A 26 8.11 3.62 -7.45
C ALA A 26 8.78 4.55 -6.44
N SER A 27 9.35 3.98 -5.38
CA SER A 27 10.02 4.77 -4.34
C SER A 27 11.23 5.54 -4.86
N LYS A 28 11.80 5.08 -5.95
CA LYS A 28 12.92 5.78 -6.60
C LYS A 28 12.45 6.86 -7.56
N MET A 29 11.24 6.73 -8.07
CA MET A 29 10.69 7.65 -9.08
C MET A 29 9.88 8.78 -8.48
N PHE A 30 9.29 8.55 -7.30
CA PHE A 30 8.40 9.51 -6.67
C PHE A 30 8.90 9.86 -5.27
N ASP A 31 8.53 11.04 -4.79
CA ASP A 31 8.95 11.48 -3.46
C ASP A 31 8.31 10.66 -2.36
N GLU A 32 7.06 10.26 -2.57
CA GLU A 32 6.34 9.44 -1.60
C GLU A 32 5.52 8.36 -2.29
N VAL A 33 5.47 7.18 -1.69
CA VAL A 33 4.63 6.08 -2.16
C VAL A 33 3.71 5.67 -1.01
N VAL A 34 2.42 5.63 -1.27
CA VAL A 34 1.44 5.17 -0.29
C VAL A 34 0.94 3.79 -0.72
N VAL A 35 1.22 2.79 0.10
CA VAL A 35 0.69 1.44 -0.12
C VAL A 35 -0.65 1.38 0.60
N ALA A 36 -1.72 1.35 -0.19
CA ALA A 36 -3.08 1.36 0.33
C ALA A 36 -3.63 -0.07 0.34
N ILE A 37 -3.82 -0.61 1.52
CA ILE A 37 -4.23 -2.01 1.69
C ILE A 37 -5.72 -2.07 1.92
N ALA A 38 -6.44 -2.65 0.97
CA ALA A 38 -7.90 -2.73 1.04
C ALA A 38 -8.35 -3.70 2.12
N ILE A 39 -9.27 -3.25 2.96
CA ILE A 39 -9.89 -4.15 3.93
C ILE A 39 -10.63 -5.25 3.17
N GLY A 40 -11.30 -4.86 2.10
CA GLY A 40 -11.90 -5.82 1.18
C GLY A 40 -13.15 -6.48 1.72
N HIS A 41 -13.83 -7.14 0.80
CA HIS A 41 -15.05 -7.87 1.13
C HIS A 41 -14.88 -9.35 0.84
N HIS A 42 -13.66 -9.84 1.00
CA HIS A 42 -13.37 -11.26 0.83
C HIS A 42 -14.02 -12.03 1.96
N LYS A 43 -14.70 -13.12 1.61
CA LYS A 43 -15.32 -13.95 2.63
C LYS A 43 -14.29 -14.62 3.52
N ASN A 44 -13.15 -14.98 2.96
CA ASN A 44 -12.11 -15.72 3.67
C ASN A 44 -10.74 -15.19 3.32
N PRO A 45 -10.36 -14.03 3.86
CA PRO A 45 -8.99 -13.55 3.63
C PRO A 45 -7.99 -14.49 4.29
N VAL A 46 -6.83 -14.67 3.68
CA VAL A 46 -5.78 -15.51 4.23
C VAL A 46 -5.22 -14.87 5.49
N PHE A 47 -5.06 -13.55 5.46
CA PHE A 47 -4.55 -12.79 6.59
C PHE A 47 -5.50 -11.66 6.95
N SER A 48 -5.55 -11.29 8.23
CA SER A 48 -6.30 -10.12 8.67
C SER A 48 -5.66 -8.85 8.09
N LEU A 49 -6.38 -7.74 8.14
CA LEU A 49 -5.83 -6.46 7.69
C LEU A 49 -4.56 -6.13 8.46
N GLU A 50 -4.58 -6.30 9.77
CA GLU A 50 -3.41 -6.01 10.60
C GLU A 50 -2.20 -6.85 10.19
N GLU A 51 -2.42 -8.13 9.96
CA GLU A 51 -1.34 -9.02 9.52
C GLU A 51 -0.80 -8.61 8.15
N ARG A 52 -1.70 -8.25 7.23
CA ARG A 52 -1.28 -7.82 5.90
C ARG A 52 -0.46 -6.54 5.94
N VAL A 53 -0.85 -5.59 6.78
CA VAL A 53 -0.10 -4.35 6.98
C VAL A 53 1.28 -4.64 7.57
N GLU A 54 1.33 -5.50 8.59
CA GLU A 54 2.61 -5.84 9.23
C GLU A 54 3.56 -6.53 8.26
N LEU A 55 3.04 -7.46 7.45
CA LEU A 55 3.87 -8.15 6.46
C LEU A 55 4.40 -7.17 5.41
N ALA A 56 3.56 -6.24 4.98
CA ALA A 56 3.98 -5.23 4.00
C ALA A 56 5.06 -4.32 4.59
N LYS A 57 4.87 -3.88 5.82
CA LYS A 57 5.87 -3.03 6.50
C LYS A 57 7.20 -3.76 6.63
N ALA A 58 7.16 -5.02 7.03
CA ALA A 58 8.39 -5.81 7.17
C ALA A 58 9.10 -5.98 5.84
N SER A 59 8.34 -6.26 4.77
CA SER A 59 8.92 -6.48 3.45
C SER A 59 9.52 -5.22 2.83
N LEU A 60 9.01 -4.05 3.21
CA LEU A 60 9.41 -2.77 2.63
C LEU A 60 10.15 -1.86 3.61
N SER A 61 10.62 -2.43 4.71
CA SER A 61 11.26 -1.65 5.78
C SER A 61 12.54 -0.95 5.33
N HIS A 62 13.15 -1.41 4.25
CA HIS A 62 14.36 -0.78 3.70
C HIS A 62 14.09 0.50 2.92
N LEU A 63 12.81 0.84 2.70
CA LEU A 63 12.42 2.04 1.97
C LEU A 63 11.94 3.10 2.95
N THR A 64 12.45 4.31 2.81
CA THR A 64 12.19 5.40 3.77
C THR A 64 11.02 6.29 3.39
N ASN A 65 10.59 6.25 2.14
CA ASN A 65 9.54 7.15 1.63
C ASN A 65 8.24 6.42 1.31
N VAL A 66 7.98 5.31 1.99
CA VAL A 66 6.78 4.50 1.79
C VAL A 66 5.91 4.56 3.03
N GLU A 67 4.64 4.89 2.85
CA GLU A 67 3.64 4.87 3.90
C GLU A 67 2.66 3.73 3.66
N PHE A 68 2.04 3.26 4.74
CA PHE A 68 1.09 2.15 4.68
C PHE A 68 -0.21 2.59 5.31
N VAL A 69 -1.31 2.41 4.59
CA VAL A 69 -2.65 2.72 5.11
C VAL A 69 -3.59 1.58 4.78
N GLY A 70 -4.52 1.32 5.68
CA GLY A 70 -5.64 0.43 5.40
C GLY A 70 -6.83 1.29 5.01
N PHE A 71 -7.67 0.81 4.11
CA PHE A 71 -8.86 1.57 3.74
C PHE A 71 -10.04 0.64 3.51
N ASP A 72 -11.22 1.21 3.74
CA ASP A 72 -12.49 0.53 3.52
C ASP A 72 -13.35 1.46 2.67
N GLY A 73 -14.12 0.86 1.78
CA GLY A 73 -15.00 1.63 0.93
C GLY A 73 -14.53 1.72 -0.51
N LEU A 74 -15.10 2.66 -1.23
CA LEU A 74 -14.81 2.83 -2.64
C LEU A 74 -13.45 3.50 -2.84
N LEU A 75 -12.70 2.99 -3.78
CA LEU A 75 -11.37 3.50 -4.09
C LEU A 75 -11.39 4.99 -4.43
N VAL A 76 -12.42 5.43 -5.13
CA VAL A 76 -12.53 6.83 -5.51
C VAL A 76 -12.64 7.74 -4.28
N ASN A 77 -13.33 7.29 -3.25
CA ASN A 77 -13.44 8.07 -2.01
C ASN A 77 -12.10 8.13 -1.30
N PHE A 78 -11.38 7.02 -1.28
CA PHE A 78 -10.05 6.97 -0.69
C PHE A 78 -9.12 7.98 -1.36
N PHE A 79 -9.12 8.02 -2.67
CA PHE A 79 -8.27 8.95 -3.42
C PHE A 79 -8.62 10.41 -3.12
N ARG A 80 -9.89 10.71 -2.94
CA ARG A 80 -10.31 12.06 -2.56
C ARG A 80 -9.75 12.46 -1.21
N GLU A 81 -9.75 11.55 -0.26
CA GLU A 81 -9.25 11.82 1.09
C GLU A 81 -7.74 12.03 1.11
N GLN A 82 -7.03 11.37 0.20
CA GLN A 82 -5.57 11.43 0.17
C GLN A 82 -5.01 12.60 -0.63
N ARG A 83 -5.84 13.37 -1.27
CA ARG A 83 -5.37 14.52 -2.01
C ARG A 83 -4.79 15.60 -1.12
#